data_db0bd07bccb0c7bd0f3ed2baf7df55f2
#
_entry.id   db0bd07bccb0c7bd0f3ed2baf7df55f2
#
_cell.length_a   1.000
_cell.length_b   1.000
_cell.length_c   1.000
_cell.angle_alpha   90.00
_cell.angle_beta   90.00
_cell.angle_gamma   90.00
#
_symmetry.space_group_name_H-M   'P 1'
#
loop_
_entity.id
_entity.type
_entity.pdbx_description
1 polymer ?
#
loop_
_entity_poly.entity_id
_entity_poly.type
_entity_poly.pdbx_seq_one_letter_code
_entity_poly.pdbx_strand_id
1 'polypeptide(L)'
;MKAQKTENGITMLQADCFNPRDILECGQIFRFDRDGEGNYRVFSLDKYAEIKKTNDGYFISTDSPDYFYDFFDLDRDYGVICEKLSSSYDVMKRAVEFGRGIRILRQNLEEMIFSFIISANNNIKRIQLIIGRICEALGEKTPFGYAFPSVKKLAEVSSPDFYFRLGAGYRAPYIYETANALKEGFELDRLKELDSVKARKALLDLKGVGAKVADCIMLFGLNRFDVFPVDTWVKKVYHRYFETGLKDSEISTFFVDTFGDLSGFAQQYLFYFLRTMDKGGKM
;
A
#
# COMPACT_ATOMS: atom_id res chain seq x y z
N MET A 1 4.03 0.40 22.24
CA MET A 1 3.64 -0.93 21.71
C MET A 1 4.74 -1.94 21.97
N LYS A 2 4.39 -3.18 22.36
CA LYS A 2 5.34 -4.29 22.49
C LYS A 2 4.87 -5.42 21.57
N ALA A 3 5.72 -5.86 20.65
CA ALA A 3 5.46 -6.98 19.76
C ALA A 3 6.45 -8.11 20.05
N GLN A 4 5.95 -9.33 20.27
CA GLN A 4 6.76 -10.50 20.57
C GLN A 4 6.42 -11.63 19.62
N LYS A 5 7.42 -12.12 18.91
CA LYS A 5 7.28 -13.29 18.02
C LYS A 5 7.18 -14.58 18.86
N THR A 6 6.31 -15.46 18.41
CA THR A 6 6.13 -16.83 18.92
C THR A 6 6.21 -17.81 17.75
N GLU A 7 6.22 -19.10 18.01
CA GLU A 7 6.27 -20.13 16.96
C GLU A 7 5.09 -20.02 15.97
N ASN A 8 3.90 -19.66 16.48
CA ASN A 8 2.66 -19.65 15.69
C ASN A 8 2.13 -18.24 15.37
N GLY A 9 2.97 -17.20 15.54
CA GLY A 9 2.52 -15.84 15.26
C GLY A 9 3.23 -14.75 16.04
N ILE A 10 2.53 -13.60 16.21
CA ILE A 10 3.05 -12.42 16.90
C ILE A 10 2.01 -11.94 17.91
N THR A 11 2.41 -11.85 19.17
CA THR A 11 1.59 -11.23 20.22
C THR A 11 1.92 -9.73 20.31
N MET A 12 0.89 -8.92 20.28
CA MET A 12 1.02 -7.45 20.36
C MET A 12 0.30 -6.95 21.61
N LEU A 13 1.04 -6.27 22.48
CA LEU A 13 0.54 -5.66 23.71
C LEU A 13 0.62 -4.14 23.62
N GLN A 14 -0.34 -3.44 24.25
CA GLN A 14 -0.38 -1.97 24.25
C GLN A 14 -0.27 -1.39 22.84
N ALA A 15 -1.14 -1.81 21.96
CA ALA A 15 -1.08 -1.56 20.51
C ALA A 15 -1.61 -0.16 20.13
N ASP A 16 -1.15 0.92 20.78
CA ASP A 16 -1.65 2.30 20.58
C ASP A 16 -1.52 2.80 19.12
N CYS A 17 -0.49 2.33 18.40
CA CYS A 17 -0.25 2.67 17.00
C CYS A 17 -0.35 1.43 16.10
N PHE A 18 -1.36 0.60 16.31
CA PHE A 18 -1.68 -0.54 15.47
C PHE A 18 -3.18 -0.82 15.51
N ASN A 19 -3.84 -0.65 14.39
CA ASN A 19 -5.24 -1.03 14.23
C ASN A 19 -5.40 -1.70 12.86
N PRO A 20 -5.80 -2.99 12.79
CA PRO A 20 -5.92 -3.71 11.53
C PRO A 20 -6.83 -3.03 10.52
N ARG A 21 -7.93 -2.42 10.96
CA ARG A 21 -8.82 -1.66 10.10
C ARG A 21 -8.09 -0.48 9.43
N ASP A 22 -7.42 0.34 10.24
CA ASP A 22 -6.73 1.53 9.75
C ASP A 22 -5.57 1.16 8.81
N ILE A 23 -4.88 0.05 9.09
CA ILE A 23 -3.77 -0.44 8.27
C ILE A 23 -4.27 -1.00 6.94
N LEU A 24 -5.31 -1.83 6.95
CA LEU A 24 -5.72 -2.61 5.78
C LEU A 24 -6.74 -1.87 4.91
N GLU A 25 -7.61 -1.06 5.52
CA GLU A 25 -8.64 -0.33 4.78
C GLU A 25 -8.17 1.06 4.31
N CYS A 26 -6.96 1.51 4.65
CA CYS A 26 -6.45 2.82 4.22
C CYS A 26 -6.02 2.90 2.75
N GLY A 27 -6.03 1.81 2.01
CA GLY A 27 -5.83 1.80 0.56
C GLY A 27 -4.40 1.57 0.10
N GLN A 28 -3.53 1.08 0.96
CA GLN A 28 -2.15 0.68 0.66
C GLN A 28 -2.00 -0.78 0.23
N ILE A 29 -2.99 -1.62 0.51
CA ILE A 29 -3.00 -3.05 0.25
C ILE A 29 -4.35 -3.47 -0.33
N PHE A 30 -4.37 -4.54 -1.15
CA PHE A 30 -5.59 -5.01 -1.83
C PHE A 30 -5.86 -6.50 -1.62
N ARG A 31 -4.92 -7.25 -1.03
CA ARG A 31 -5.08 -8.68 -0.72
C ARG A 31 -5.34 -8.89 0.77
N PHE A 32 -6.53 -8.55 1.17
CA PHE A 32 -7.04 -8.80 2.50
C PHE A 32 -8.56 -9.00 2.46
N ASP A 33 -9.09 -9.65 3.47
CA ASP A 33 -10.52 -9.71 3.75
C ASP A 33 -10.80 -9.61 5.25
N ARG A 34 -12.07 -9.57 5.59
CA ARG A 34 -12.55 -9.55 6.96
C ARG A 34 -13.61 -10.62 7.10
N ASP A 35 -13.49 -11.47 8.12
CA ASP A 35 -14.47 -12.51 8.41
C ASP A 35 -15.73 -11.97 9.10
N GLY A 36 -16.71 -12.86 9.36
CA GLY A 36 -17.96 -12.52 10.05
C GLY A 36 -17.79 -12.17 11.54
N GLU A 37 -16.67 -12.51 12.14
CA GLU A 37 -16.31 -12.20 13.53
C GLU A 37 -15.56 -10.88 13.66
N GLY A 38 -15.16 -10.31 12.53
CA GLY A 38 -14.43 -9.04 12.46
C GLY A 38 -12.92 -9.17 12.48
N ASN A 39 -12.37 -10.40 12.41
CA ASN A 39 -10.93 -10.63 12.25
C ASN A 39 -10.51 -10.28 10.82
N TYR A 40 -9.26 -9.83 10.68
CA TYR A 40 -8.70 -9.52 9.37
C TYR A 40 -7.77 -10.63 8.91
N ARG A 41 -7.86 -10.99 7.64
CA ARG A 41 -6.96 -11.91 6.96
C ARG A 41 -6.17 -11.16 5.89
N VAL A 42 -4.86 -11.38 5.87
CA VAL A 42 -3.92 -10.68 5.00
C VAL A 42 -3.12 -11.70 4.20
N PHE A 43 -2.97 -11.42 2.92
CA PHE A 43 -2.20 -12.24 2.00
C PHE A 43 -1.07 -11.40 1.40
N SER A 44 0.13 -11.94 1.36
CA SER A 44 1.29 -11.35 0.70
C SER A 44 2.14 -12.45 0.07
N LEU A 45 2.35 -12.39 -1.24
CA LEU A 45 2.94 -13.47 -2.02
C LEU A 45 2.16 -14.78 -1.81
N ASP A 46 2.84 -15.80 -1.26
CA ASP A 46 2.29 -17.11 -0.87
C ASP A 46 1.91 -17.22 0.62
N LYS A 47 2.14 -16.13 1.40
CA LYS A 47 2.00 -16.10 2.86
C LYS A 47 0.65 -15.58 3.31
N TYR A 48 0.28 -15.97 4.52
CA TYR A 48 -1.00 -15.67 5.14
C TYR A 48 -0.82 -15.29 6.61
N ALA A 49 -1.62 -14.32 7.05
CA ALA A 49 -1.75 -13.99 8.46
C ALA A 49 -3.21 -13.67 8.81
N GLU A 50 -3.65 -14.08 9.97
CA GLU A 50 -4.94 -13.73 10.56
C GLU A 50 -4.74 -12.87 11.81
N ILE A 51 -5.42 -11.71 11.87
CA ILE A 51 -5.28 -10.76 12.95
C ILE A 51 -6.53 -10.78 13.79
N LYS A 52 -6.40 -11.20 15.04
CA LYS A 52 -7.48 -11.29 16.03
C LYS A 52 -7.26 -10.29 17.16
N LYS A 53 -8.34 -9.63 17.58
CA LYS A 53 -8.30 -8.79 18.77
C LYS A 53 -8.23 -9.66 20.03
N THR A 54 -7.39 -9.27 20.98
CA THR A 54 -7.28 -9.86 22.30
C THR A 54 -7.68 -8.83 23.38
N ASN A 55 -7.71 -9.24 24.65
CA ASN A 55 -8.02 -8.31 25.74
C ASN A 55 -7.00 -7.17 25.84
N ASP A 56 -5.71 -7.46 25.59
CA ASP A 56 -4.59 -6.51 25.80
C ASP A 56 -4.00 -5.96 24.50
N GLY A 57 -4.59 -6.31 23.32
CA GLY A 57 -4.08 -5.87 22.03
C GLY A 57 -4.52 -6.75 20.86
N TYR A 58 -3.57 -7.36 20.16
CA TYR A 58 -3.84 -8.23 19.00
C TYR A 58 -2.92 -9.46 19.00
N PHE A 59 -3.41 -10.53 18.41
CA PHE A 59 -2.61 -11.69 18.03
C PHE A 59 -2.65 -11.86 16.50
N ILE A 60 -1.48 -11.94 15.89
CA ILE A 60 -1.31 -12.20 14.45
C ILE A 60 -0.91 -13.66 14.31
N SER A 61 -1.85 -14.52 13.93
CA SER A 61 -1.62 -15.95 13.68
C SER A 61 -1.01 -16.14 12.29
N THR A 62 0.14 -16.78 12.21
CA THR A 62 0.87 -17.04 10.97
C THR A 62 1.94 -18.11 11.18
N ASP A 63 2.28 -18.85 10.12
CA ASP A 63 3.44 -19.75 10.05
C ASP A 63 4.74 -19.01 9.68
N SER A 64 4.67 -17.73 9.39
CA SER A 64 5.79 -16.88 8.94
C SER A 64 5.94 -15.62 9.83
N PRO A 65 6.19 -15.75 11.15
CA PRO A 65 6.17 -14.62 12.08
C PRO A 65 7.26 -13.58 11.79
N ASP A 66 8.45 -13.98 11.34
CA ASP A 66 9.50 -13.03 10.96
C ASP A 66 9.09 -12.17 9.77
N TYR A 67 8.48 -12.79 8.75
CA TYR A 67 7.97 -12.08 7.58
C TYR A 67 6.90 -11.05 7.95
N PHE A 68 5.89 -11.44 8.72
CA PHE A 68 4.82 -10.52 9.09
C PHE A 68 5.23 -9.50 10.15
N TYR A 69 6.25 -9.78 10.95
CA TYR A 69 6.85 -8.79 11.84
C TYR A 69 7.46 -7.62 11.02
N ASP A 70 8.21 -7.96 9.97
CA ASP A 70 8.75 -6.97 9.03
C ASP A 70 7.64 -6.33 8.19
N PHE A 71 6.74 -7.12 7.61
CA PHE A 71 5.63 -6.67 6.79
C PHE A 71 4.76 -5.59 7.46
N PHE A 72 4.46 -5.72 8.76
CA PHE A 72 3.71 -4.73 9.53
C PHE A 72 4.57 -3.60 10.10
N ASP A 73 5.85 -3.53 9.75
CA ASP A 73 6.80 -2.50 10.22
C ASP A 73 6.82 -2.38 11.75
N LEU A 74 6.82 -3.54 12.47
CA LEU A 74 6.60 -3.60 13.92
C LEU A 74 7.80 -3.11 14.75
N ASP A 75 8.97 -2.98 14.16
CA ASP A 75 10.18 -2.44 14.77
C ASP A 75 10.22 -0.90 14.83
N ARG A 76 9.39 -0.20 14.03
CA ARG A 76 9.36 1.26 13.98
C ARG A 76 8.47 1.88 15.05
N ASP A 77 8.96 2.94 15.68
CA ASP A 77 8.18 3.73 16.64
C ASP A 77 7.25 4.73 15.94
N TYR A 78 6.00 4.34 15.75
CA TYR A 78 4.97 5.19 15.18
C TYR A 78 4.45 6.26 16.15
N GLY A 79 4.70 6.12 17.46
CA GLY A 79 4.37 7.16 18.44
C GLY A 79 5.10 8.46 18.13
N VAL A 80 6.40 8.37 17.89
CA VAL A 80 7.25 9.52 17.51
C VAL A 80 6.80 10.14 16.19
N ILE A 81 6.44 9.31 15.19
CA ILE A 81 5.93 9.81 13.89
C ILE A 81 4.61 10.56 14.08
N CYS A 82 3.67 9.98 14.82
CA CYS A 82 2.38 10.60 15.14
C CYS A 82 2.54 11.93 15.85
N GLU A 83 3.44 12.02 16.84
CA GLU A 83 3.71 13.23 17.59
C GLU A 83 4.25 14.35 16.69
N LYS A 84 5.28 14.05 15.88
CA LYS A 84 5.86 15.02 14.95
C LYS A 84 4.84 15.51 13.92
N LEU A 85 4.05 14.63 13.33
CA LEU A 85 3.04 15.00 12.35
C LEU A 85 1.91 15.81 12.98
N SER A 86 1.44 15.46 14.19
CA SER A 86 0.37 16.16 14.89
C SER A 86 0.75 17.58 15.28
N SER A 87 2.04 17.87 15.44
CA SER A 87 2.55 19.22 15.78
C SER A 87 2.72 20.14 14.57
N SER A 88 2.56 19.63 13.32
CA SER A 88 2.83 20.43 12.10
C SER A 88 1.66 21.31 11.66
N TYR A 89 0.47 20.75 11.49
CA TYR A 89 -0.74 21.44 11.02
C TYR A 89 -1.99 20.89 11.72
N ASP A 90 -3.01 21.72 11.94
CA ASP A 90 -4.27 21.28 12.56
C ASP A 90 -4.94 20.12 11.79
N VAL A 91 -4.90 20.15 10.46
CA VAL A 91 -5.43 19.06 9.65
C VAL A 91 -4.62 17.77 9.84
N MET A 92 -3.31 17.87 10.04
CA MET A 92 -2.46 16.69 10.33
C MET A 92 -2.79 16.13 11.70
N LYS A 93 -2.96 16.95 12.73
CA LYS A 93 -3.39 16.51 14.06
C LYS A 93 -4.68 15.70 13.97
N ARG A 94 -5.71 16.22 13.29
CA ARG A 94 -6.99 15.52 13.08
C ARG A 94 -6.83 14.23 12.30
N ALA A 95 -6.00 14.23 11.25
CA ALA A 95 -5.75 13.05 10.43
C ALA A 95 -5.02 11.95 11.21
N VAL A 96 -4.04 12.30 12.03
CA VAL A 96 -3.32 11.37 12.91
C VAL A 96 -4.24 10.82 14.01
N GLU A 97 -5.05 11.67 14.65
CA GLU A 97 -6.03 11.22 15.65
C GLU A 97 -7.03 10.21 15.06
N PHE A 98 -7.52 10.48 13.84
CA PHE A 98 -8.45 9.62 13.14
C PHE A 98 -7.84 8.27 12.72
N GLY A 99 -6.62 8.28 12.20
CA GLY A 99 -5.91 7.12 11.67
C GLY A 99 -4.77 6.63 12.58
N ARG A 100 -4.83 6.84 13.89
CA ARG A 100 -3.73 6.58 14.84
C ARG A 100 -3.15 5.16 14.75
N GLY A 101 -3.96 4.20 14.31
CA GLY A 101 -3.56 2.82 14.12
C GLY A 101 -2.88 2.51 12.79
N ILE A 102 -2.71 3.46 11.89
CA ILE A 102 -2.06 3.26 10.59
C ILE A 102 -0.59 2.89 10.78
N ARG A 103 -0.16 1.89 10.00
CA ARG A 103 1.25 1.57 9.75
C ARG A 103 1.45 1.41 8.25
N ILE A 104 2.56 1.88 7.70
CA ILE A 104 2.90 1.66 6.30
C ILE A 104 3.52 0.27 6.20
N LEU A 105 2.89 -0.59 5.40
CA LEU A 105 3.31 -1.98 5.22
C LEU A 105 4.57 -2.06 4.35
N ARG A 106 5.49 -2.96 4.70
CA ARG A 106 6.64 -3.33 3.87
C ARG A 106 6.23 -4.46 2.93
N GLN A 107 5.68 -4.09 1.78
CA GLN A 107 5.10 -5.03 0.84
C GLN A 107 6.10 -5.47 -0.23
N ASN A 108 5.84 -6.61 -0.87
CA ASN A 108 6.66 -7.09 -1.97
C ASN A 108 6.58 -6.14 -3.18
N LEU A 109 7.74 -5.80 -3.75
CA LEU A 109 7.84 -4.81 -4.83
C LEU A 109 7.11 -5.25 -6.10
N GLU A 110 7.24 -6.51 -6.52
CA GLU A 110 6.58 -7.04 -7.72
C GLU A 110 5.06 -6.97 -7.55
N GLU A 111 4.54 -7.45 -6.41
CA GLU A 111 3.11 -7.39 -6.10
C GLU A 111 2.60 -5.94 -6.11
N MET A 112 3.38 -4.98 -5.59
CA MET A 112 3.01 -3.57 -5.57
C MET A 112 3.01 -2.92 -6.95
N ILE A 113 3.95 -3.26 -7.82
CA ILE A 113 3.97 -2.76 -9.21
C ILE A 113 2.64 -3.11 -9.90
N PHE A 114 2.26 -4.38 -9.92
CA PHE A 114 1.03 -4.80 -10.61
C PHE A 114 -0.22 -4.29 -9.91
N SER A 115 -0.25 -4.31 -8.58
CA SER A 115 -1.39 -3.84 -7.79
C SER A 115 -1.66 -2.34 -8.03
N PHE A 116 -0.62 -1.50 -8.11
CA PHE A 116 -0.78 -0.08 -8.36
C PHE A 116 -1.05 0.26 -9.82
N ILE A 117 -0.56 -0.51 -10.79
CA ILE A 117 -1.01 -0.44 -12.19
C ILE A 117 -2.52 -0.72 -12.28
N ILE A 118 -3.00 -1.77 -11.62
CA ILE A 118 -4.42 -2.12 -11.57
C ILE A 118 -5.24 -1.05 -10.82
N SER A 119 -4.64 -0.36 -9.86
CA SER A 119 -5.30 0.68 -9.08
C SER A 119 -5.54 1.99 -9.83
N ALA A 120 -4.84 2.24 -10.93
CA ALA A 120 -4.94 3.49 -11.67
C ALA A 120 -6.38 3.76 -12.13
N ASN A 121 -6.97 4.90 -11.69
CA ASN A 121 -8.36 5.29 -11.97
C ASN A 121 -9.37 4.15 -11.69
N ASN A 122 -9.29 3.54 -10.50
CA ASN A 122 -10.11 2.39 -10.11
C ASN A 122 -10.60 2.53 -8.66
N ASN A 123 -11.57 1.71 -8.24
CA ASN A 123 -12.01 1.64 -6.85
C ASN A 123 -11.51 0.36 -6.18
N ILE A 124 -11.35 0.41 -4.85
CA ILE A 124 -10.72 -0.66 -4.05
C ILE A 124 -11.39 -2.02 -4.28
N LYS A 125 -12.72 -2.10 -4.26
CA LYS A 125 -13.44 -3.37 -4.46
C LYS A 125 -13.14 -4.00 -5.82
N ARG A 126 -13.09 -3.18 -6.88
CA ARG A 126 -12.78 -3.65 -8.22
C ARG A 126 -11.30 -4.03 -8.35
N ILE A 127 -10.38 -3.31 -7.69
CA ILE A 127 -8.96 -3.67 -7.64
C ILE A 127 -8.80 -5.04 -7.00
N GLN A 128 -9.38 -5.25 -5.83
CA GLN A 128 -9.38 -6.54 -5.12
C GLN A 128 -9.91 -7.68 -5.98
N LEU A 129 -11.04 -7.45 -6.68
CA LEU A 129 -11.63 -8.44 -7.58
C LEU A 129 -10.70 -8.82 -8.74
N ILE A 130 -10.07 -7.83 -9.38
CA ILE A 130 -9.16 -8.08 -10.50
C ILE A 130 -7.91 -8.84 -10.02
N ILE A 131 -7.30 -8.39 -8.93
CA ILE A 131 -6.13 -9.06 -8.35
C ILE A 131 -6.49 -10.50 -7.94
N GLY A 132 -7.64 -10.71 -7.29
CA GLY A 132 -8.11 -12.04 -6.90
C GLY A 132 -8.24 -12.98 -8.09
N ARG A 133 -8.83 -12.51 -9.20
CA ARG A 133 -8.97 -13.29 -10.45
C ARG A 133 -7.61 -13.60 -11.10
N ILE A 134 -6.66 -12.67 -11.04
CA ILE A 134 -5.29 -12.91 -11.55
C ILE A 134 -4.59 -13.96 -10.70
N CYS A 135 -4.70 -13.88 -9.36
CA CYS A 135 -4.15 -14.88 -8.45
C CYS A 135 -4.78 -16.25 -8.67
N GLU A 136 -6.10 -16.32 -8.82
CA GLU A 136 -6.82 -17.58 -9.09
C GLU A 136 -6.41 -18.23 -10.43
N ALA A 137 -6.18 -17.41 -11.47
CA ALA A 137 -5.86 -17.89 -12.80
C ALA A 137 -4.39 -18.28 -12.99
N LEU A 138 -3.45 -17.63 -12.29
CA LEU A 138 -2.00 -17.75 -12.52
C LEU A 138 -1.19 -18.11 -11.27
N GLY A 139 -1.75 -17.89 -10.09
CA GLY A 139 -1.07 -18.12 -8.81
C GLY A 139 -1.09 -19.59 -8.40
N GLU A 140 -0.09 -20.00 -7.65
CA GLU A 140 -0.06 -21.33 -7.04
C GLU A 140 -1.11 -21.43 -5.93
N LYS A 141 -1.73 -22.62 -5.83
CA LYS A 141 -2.71 -22.88 -4.77
C LYS A 141 -2.01 -23.02 -3.43
N THR A 142 -2.51 -22.30 -2.42
CA THR A 142 -2.05 -22.40 -1.04
C THR A 142 -3.20 -22.91 -0.14
N PRO A 143 -2.95 -23.29 1.11
CA PRO A 143 -4.01 -23.68 2.06
C PRO A 143 -5.09 -22.61 2.27
N PHE A 144 -4.75 -21.32 2.02
CA PHE A 144 -5.62 -20.18 2.31
C PHE A 144 -6.12 -19.45 1.05
N GLY A 145 -5.87 -20.01 -0.14
CA GLY A 145 -6.29 -19.43 -1.42
C GLY A 145 -5.23 -19.57 -2.51
N TYR A 146 -4.88 -18.47 -3.16
CA TYR A 146 -3.89 -18.46 -4.24
C TYR A 146 -2.79 -17.43 -3.95
N ALA A 147 -1.55 -17.83 -4.17
CA ALA A 147 -0.39 -16.93 -4.13
C ALA A 147 -0.50 -15.82 -5.17
N PHE A 148 0.17 -14.70 -4.94
CA PHE A 148 0.38 -13.74 -6.03
C PHE A 148 1.32 -14.37 -7.06
N PRO A 149 0.96 -14.36 -8.36
CA PRO A 149 1.76 -15.04 -9.39
C PRO A 149 3.13 -14.35 -9.57
N SER A 150 4.17 -15.14 -9.78
CA SER A 150 5.49 -14.62 -10.10
C SER A 150 5.49 -13.84 -11.42
N VAL A 151 6.46 -12.95 -11.61
CA VAL A 151 6.66 -12.21 -12.88
C VAL A 151 6.71 -13.17 -14.08
N LYS A 152 7.38 -14.31 -13.92
CA LYS A 152 7.43 -15.34 -14.95
C LYS A 152 6.03 -15.81 -15.36
N LYS A 153 5.18 -16.12 -14.39
CA LYS A 153 3.79 -16.57 -14.65
C LYS A 153 2.94 -15.46 -15.27
N LEU A 154 3.12 -14.22 -14.83
CA LEU A 154 2.43 -13.07 -15.43
C LEU A 154 2.85 -12.85 -16.88
N ALA A 155 4.11 -13.10 -17.25
CA ALA A 155 4.63 -12.92 -18.61
C ALA A 155 4.44 -14.15 -19.52
N GLU A 156 3.98 -15.30 -19.00
CA GLU A 156 3.70 -16.51 -19.81
C GLU A 156 2.36 -16.43 -20.58
N VAL A 157 1.52 -15.42 -20.32
CA VAL A 157 0.25 -15.26 -21.05
C VAL A 157 0.49 -14.81 -22.49
N SER A 158 -0.32 -15.32 -23.42
CA SER A 158 -0.09 -15.14 -24.86
C SER A 158 -0.44 -13.72 -25.36
N SER A 159 -1.33 -13.01 -24.69
CA SER A 159 -1.75 -11.66 -25.09
C SER A 159 -2.40 -10.88 -23.96
N PRO A 160 -2.53 -9.53 -24.08
CA PRO A 160 -3.25 -8.70 -23.13
C PRO A 160 -4.72 -9.09 -22.92
N ASP A 161 -5.36 -9.76 -23.90
CA ASP A 161 -6.76 -10.18 -23.83
C ASP A 161 -7.03 -11.10 -22.64
N PHE A 162 -6.02 -11.85 -22.19
CA PHE A 162 -6.12 -12.65 -20.98
C PHE A 162 -6.50 -11.76 -19.78
N TYR A 163 -5.76 -10.70 -19.54
CA TYR A 163 -6.02 -9.77 -18.44
C TYR A 163 -7.31 -8.97 -18.64
N PHE A 164 -7.66 -8.67 -19.90
CA PHE A 164 -8.91 -8.01 -20.23
C PHE A 164 -10.12 -8.85 -19.78
N ARG A 165 -10.10 -10.16 -20.06
CA ARG A 165 -11.14 -11.13 -19.61
C ARG A 165 -11.23 -11.23 -18.08
N LEU A 166 -10.13 -11.03 -17.37
CA LEU A 166 -10.12 -10.99 -15.89
C LEU A 166 -10.66 -9.66 -15.30
N GLY A 167 -11.01 -8.70 -16.17
CA GLY A 167 -11.64 -7.43 -15.78
C GLY A 167 -10.70 -6.24 -15.67
N ALA A 168 -9.41 -6.38 -16.08
CA ALA A 168 -8.43 -5.30 -16.02
C ALA A 168 -8.79 -4.09 -16.93
N GLY A 169 -9.63 -4.33 -17.98
CA GLY A 169 -10.04 -3.29 -18.93
C GLY A 169 -8.82 -2.69 -19.66
N TYR A 170 -8.77 -1.37 -19.79
CA TYR A 170 -7.67 -0.67 -20.49
C TYR A 170 -6.28 -0.87 -19.84
N ARG A 171 -6.21 -1.44 -18.63
CA ARG A 171 -4.95 -1.76 -17.93
C ARG A 171 -4.36 -3.09 -18.37
N ALA A 172 -5.10 -3.90 -19.12
CA ALA A 172 -4.65 -5.20 -19.58
C ALA A 172 -3.33 -5.14 -20.36
N PRO A 173 -3.15 -4.25 -21.36
CA PRO A 173 -1.85 -4.09 -22.01
C PRO A 173 -0.75 -3.60 -21.06
N TYR A 174 -1.07 -2.78 -20.05
CA TYR A 174 -0.06 -2.31 -19.08
C TYR A 174 0.48 -3.45 -18.21
N ILE A 175 -0.40 -4.33 -17.72
CA ILE A 175 0.00 -5.53 -16.97
C ILE A 175 0.88 -6.43 -17.84
N TYR A 176 0.45 -6.70 -19.07
CA TYR A 176 1.15 -7.56 -20.02
C TYR A 176 2.54 -7.02 -20.37
N GLU A 177 2.64 -5.77 -20.79
CA GLU A 177 3.90 -5.14 -21.20
C GLU A 177 4.86 -5.00 -20.02
N THR A 178 4.36 -4.63 -18.82
CA THR A 178 5.19 -4.56 -17.61
C THR A 178 5.71 -5.95 -17.20
N ALA A 179 4.88 -7.00 -17.26
CA ALA A 179 5.33 -8.35 -16.96
C ALA A 179 6.45 -8.83 -17.90
N ASN A 180 6.33 -8.52 -19.20
CA ASN A 180 7.37 -8.84 -20.17
C ASN A 180 8.65 -8.02 -19.92
N ALA A 181 8.55 -6.71 -19.67
CA ALA A 181 9.70 -5.87 -19.36
C ALA A 181 10.48 -6.37 -18.13
N LEU A 182 9.75 -6.76 -17.06
CA LEU A 182 10.38 -7.35 -15.88
C LEU A 182 11.05 -8.70 -16.16
N LYS A 183 10.43 -9.54 -16.99
CA LYS A 183 11.01 -10.82 -17.41
C LYS A 183 12.24 -10.65 -18.30
N GLU A 184 12.26 -9.62 -19.15
CA GLU A 184 13.33 -9.31 -20.12
C GLU A 184 14.54 -8.59 -19.50
N GLY A 185 14.53 -8.33 -18.20
CA GLY A 185 15.70 -7.84 -17.48
C GLY A 185 15.58 -6.45 -16.89
N PHE A 186 14.39 -5.92 -16.68
CA PHE A 186 14.23 -4.73 -15.85
C PHE A 186 14.67 -5.06 -14.41
N GLU A 187 15.77 -4.46 -13.97
CA GLU A 187 16.47 -4.79 -12.73
C GLU A 187 15.75 -4.22 -11.49
N LEU A 188 14.78 -4.96 -10.96
CA LEU A 188 14.02 -4.54 -9.76
C LEU A 188 14.90 -4.33 -8.52
N ASP A 189 15.90 -5.19 -8.32
CA ASP A 189 16.80 -5.07 -7.16
C ASP A 189 17.64 -3.80 -7.23
N ARG A 190 18.01 -3.36 -8.43
CA ARG A 190 18.71 -2.09 -8.62
C ARG A 190 17.92 -0.88 -8.11
N LEU A 191 16.56 -0.93 -8.17
CA LEU A 191 15.75 0.16 -7.64
C LEU A 191 15.98 0.41 -6.15
N LYS A 192 16.35 -0.63 -5.38
CA LYS A 192 16.64 -0.52 -3.95
C LYS A 192 17.95 0.24 -3.68
N GLU A 193 18.90 0.17 -4.62
CA GLU A 193 20.23 0.82 -4.54
C GLU A 193 20.23 2.28 -5.03
N LEU A 194 19.27 2.65 -5.87
CA LEU A 194 19.14 4.00 -6.42
C LEU A 194 18.60 4.97 -5.36
N ASP A 195 18.96 6.25 -5.49
CA ASP A 195 18.24 7.33 -4.78
C ASP A 195 16.78 7.43 -5.27
N SER A 196 15.93 8.12 -4.51
CA SER A 196 14.50 8.21 -4.81
C SER A 196 14.19 8.85 -6.16
N VAL A 197 14.97 9.81 -6.60
CA VAL A 197 14.80 10.49 -7.90
C VAL A 197 15.07 9.52 -9.06
N LYS A 198 16.18 8.78 -8.98
CA LYS A 198 16.53 7.79 -10.00
C LYS A 198 15.61 6.59 -10.00
N ALA A 199 15.25 6.07 -8.83
CA ALA A 199 14.28 4.97 -8.70
C ALA A 199 12.92 5.36 -9.29
N ARG A 200 12.42 6.55 -8.98
CA ARG A 200 11.19 7.10 -9.56
C ARG A 200 11.27 7.19 -11.09
N LYS A 201 12.38 7.72 -11.62
CA LYS A 201 12.59 7.83 -13.07
C LYS A 201 12.56 6.45 -13.74
N ALA A 202 13.24 5.46 -13.19
CA ALA A 202 13.23 4.10 -13.71
C ALA A 202 11.82 3.46 -13.68
N LEU A 203 11.04 3.70 -12.61
CA LEU A 203 9.66 3.21 -12.53
C LEU A 203 8.75 3.83 -13.60
N LEU A 204 8.98 5.08 -13.99
CA LEU A 204 8.21 5.75 -15.04
C LEU A 204 8.44 5.15 -16.45
N ASP A 205 9.50 4.38 -16.65
CA ASP A 205 9.75 3.66 -17.91
C ASP A 205 8.85 2.43 -18.07
N LEU A 206 8.23 1.94 -16.97
CA LEU A 206 7.29 0.83 -17.00
C LEU A 206 5.93 1.28 -17.55
N LYS A 207 5.35 0.48 -18.44
CA LYS A 207 4.06 0.79 -19.06
C LYS A 207 2.94 0.85 -18.02
N GLY A 208 2.14 1.92 -18.07
CA GLY A 208 1.05 2.13 -17.11
C GLY A 208 1.48 2.71 -15.75
N VAL A 209 2.78 2.99 -15.57
CA VAL A 209 3.31 3.66 -14.39
C VAL A 209 3.45 5.16 -14.68
N GLY A 210 2.45 5.95 -14.27
CA GLY A 210 2.53 7.41 -14.23
C GLY A 210 3.07 7.91 -12.89
N ALA A 211 3.20 9.23 -12.73
CA ALA A 211 3.79 9.87 -11.54
C ALA A 211 3.19 9.34 -10.22
N LYS A 212 1.85 9.35 -10.07
CA LYS A 212 1.17 8.86 -8.86
C LYS A 212 1.44 7.38 -8.60
N VAL A 213 1.45 6.54 -9.65
CA VAL A 213 1.68 5.10 -9.53
C VAL A 213 3.11 4.84 -9.12
N ALA A 214 4.09 5.55 -9.70
CA ALA A 214 5.50 5.48 -9.31
C ALA A 214 5.69 5.83 -7.83
N ASP A 215 5.10 6.93 -7.37
CA ASP A 215 5.19 7.37 -5.97
C ASP A 215 4.55 6.35 -5.00
N CYS A 216 3.43 5.70 -5.40
CA CYS A 216 2.85 4.61 -4.61
C CYS A 216 3.75 3.37 -4.55
N ILE A 217 4.37 2.96 -5.67
CA ILE A 217 5.30 1.84 -5.70
C ILE A 217 6.52 2.14 -4.83
N MET A 218 7.04 3.37 -4.89
CA MET A 218 8.14 3.81 -4.03
C MET A 218 7.78 3.74 -2.55
N LEU A 219 6.60 4.26 -2.18
CA LEU A 219 6.15 4.28 -0.78
C LEU A 219 5.90 2.87 -0.24
N PHE A 220 5.12 2.05 -0.95
CA PHE A 220 4.60 0.80 -0.45
C PHE A 220 5.39 -0.45 -0.87
N GLY A 221 6.22 -0.35 -1.91
CA GLY A 221 7.06 -1.44 -2.41
C GLY A 221 8.55 -1.26 -2.14
N LEU A 222 9.04 0.00 -2.09
CA LEU A 222 10.43 0.30 -1.80
C LEU A 222 10.65 0.93 -0.42
N ASN A 223 9.59 1.21 0.34
CA ASN A 223 9.63 1.88 1.65
C ASN A 223 10.36 3.23 1.63
N ARG A 224 10.18 3.99 0.54
CA ARG A 224 10.70 5.34 0.41
C ARG A 224 9.68 6.33 0.96
N PHE A 225 10.00 6.97 2.08
CA PHE A 225 9.06 7.87 2.76
C PHE A 225 9.20 9.33 2.34
N ASP A 226 10.23 9.64 1.55
CA ASP A 226 10.51 10.94 0.93
C ASP A 226 9.71 11.17 -0.37
N VAL A 227 8.53 10.59 -0.47
CA VAL A 227 7.60 10.72 -1.59
C VAL A 227 6.19 11.06 -1.09
N PHE A 228 5.42 11.72 -1.96
CA PHE A 228 4.03 12.07 -1.65
C PHE A 228 3.13 11.78 -2.85
N PRO A 229 2.54 10.58 -2.94
CA PRO A 229 1.61 10.22 -4.01
C PRO A 229 0.41 11.18 -4.04
N VAL A 230 0.23 11.90 -5.15
CA VAL A 230 -0.85 12.87 -5.31
C VAL A 230 -1.95 12.29 -6.19
N ASP A 231 -3.09 11.98 -5.59
CA ASP A 231 -4.32 11.60 -6.28
C ASP A 231 -5.39 12.69 -6.18
N THR A 232 -6.59 12.41 -6.64
CA THR A 232 -7.72 13.36 -6.58
C THR A 232 -8.12 13.74 -5.14
N TRP A 233 -7.91 12.84 -4.16
CA TRP A 233 -8.21 13.13 -2.76
C TRP A 233 -7.15 14.05 -2.16
N VAL A 234 -5.88 13.80 -2.43
CA VAL A 234 -4.78 14.64 -1.98
C VAL A 234 -4.89 16.06 -2.56
N LYS A 235 -5.28 16.20 -3.83
CA LYS A 235 -5.58 17.53 -4.41
C LYS A 235 -6.68 18.25 -3.65
N LYS A 236 -7.78 17.57 -3.31
CA LYS A 236 -8.84 18.16 -2.48
C LYS A 236 -8.34 18.57 -1.11
N VAL A 237 -7.46 17.75 -0.48
CA VAL A 237 -6.79 18.11 0.79
C VAL A 237 -6.03 19.41 0.65
N TYR A 238 -5.17 19.48 -0.36
CA TYR A 238 -4.33 20.63 -0.61
C TYR A 238 -5.18 21.90 -0.76
N HIS A 239 -6.13 21.91 -1.69
CA HIS A 239 -6.99 23.06 -1.94
C HIS A 239 -7.89 23.44 -0.75
N ARG A 240 -8.22 22.52 0.14
CA ARG A 240 -9.08 22.80 1.30
C ARG A 240 -8.33 23.31 2.52
N TYR A 241 -7.07 22.90 2.72
CA TYR A 241 -6.39 23.11 4.00
C TYR A 241 -5.03 23.80 3.89
N PHE A 242 -4.44 23.89 2.71
CA PHE A 242 -3.10 24.45 2.54
C PHE A 242 -3.06 25.70 1.65
N GLU A 243 -3.94 25.85 0.68
CA GLU A 243 -4.18 27.03 -0.18
C GLU A 243 -2.98 27.95 -0.48
N THR A 244 -1.90 27.40 -1.01
CA THR A 244 -0.71 28.22 -1.36
C THR A 244 -0.73 28.73 -2.79
N GLY A 245 -1.79 28.45 -3.58
CA GLY A 245 -1.93 28.87 -4.98
C GLY A 245 -1.07 28.11 -5.98
N LEU A 246 -0.47 26.98 -5.59
CA LEU A 246 0.35 26.15 -6.47
C LEU A 246 -0.49 25.41 -7.51
N LYS A 247 0.16 25.09 -8.64
CA LYS A 247 -0.42 24.20 -9.64
C LYS A 247 -0.43 22.75 -9.13
N ASP A 248 -1.34 21.93 -9.65
CA ASP A 248 -1.46 20.51 -9.29
C ASP A 248 -0.15 19.72 -9.46
N SER A 249 0.70 20.11 -10.41
CA SER A 249 2.01 19.48 -10.65
C SER A 249 3.04 19.76 -9.56
N GLU A 250 2.83 20.79 -8.74
CA GLU A 250 3.76 21.25 -7.70
C GLU A 250 3.38 20.72 -6.31
N ILE A 251 2.16 20.17 -6.15
CA ILE A 251 1.62 19.70 -4.87
C ILE A 251 2.51 18.62 -4.22
N SER A 252 3.01 17.67 -5.01
CA SER A 252 3.89 16.60 -4.49
C SER A 252 5.17 17.19 -3.91
N THR A 253 5.84 18.08 -4.64
CA THR A 253 7.06 18.76 -4.20
C THR A 253 6.81 19.58 -2.93
N PHE A 254 5.71 20.36 -2.91
CA PHE A 254 5.33 21.12 -1.73
C PHE A 254 5.24 20.25 -0.46
N PHE A 255 4.57 19.11 -0.55
CA PHE A 255 4.43 18.23 0.60
C PHE A 255 5.73 17.50 0.97
N VAL A 256 6.57 17.15 -0.03
CA VAL A 256 7.88 16.56 0.23
C VAL A 256 8.78 17.59 0.94
N ASP A 257 8.81 18.84 0.49
CA ASP A 257 9.55 19.92 1.13
C ASP A 257 9.03 20.23 2.55
N THR A 258 7.72 20.08 2.75
CA THR A 258 7.06 20.36 4.05
C THR A 258 7.35 19.28 5.09
N PHE A 259 7.28 17.99 4.71
CA PHE A 259 7.32 16.87 5.65
C PHE A 259 8.63 16.06 5.60
N GLY A 260 9.48 16.27 4.58
CA GLY A 260 10.76 15.56 4.43
C GLY A 260 10.58 14.04 4.47
N ASP A 261 11.35 13.39 5.33
CA ASP A 261 11.32 11.92 5.53
C ASP A 261 10.00 11.40 6.13
N LEU A 262 9.08 12.29 6.50
CA LEU A 262 7.75 11.92 6.99
C LEU A 262 6.66 12.08 5.92
N SER A 263 7.02 12.46 4.68
CA SER A 263 6.07 12.76 3.60
C SER A 263 5.13 11.60 3.28
N GLY A 264 5.64 10.40 3.18
CA GLY A 264 4.83 9.21 2.91
C GLY A 264 3.85 8.88 4.05
N PHE A 265 4.26 9.11 5.30
CA PHE A 265 3.37 8.95 6.45
C PHE A 265 2.28 10.03 6.44
N ALA A 266 2.66 11.29 6.26
CA ALA A 266 1.71 12.42 6.17
C ALA A 266 0.67 12.19 5.07
N GLN A 267 1.13 11.73 3.89
CA GLN A 267 0.24 11.39 2.79
C GLN A 267 -0.80 10.34 3.18
N GLN A 268 -0.37 9.25 3.84
CA GLN A 268 -1.27 8.16 4.18
C GLN A 268 -2.32 8.56 5.22
N TYR A 269 -1.93 9.34 6.23
CA TYR A 269 -2.88 9.88 7.22
C TYR A 269 -3.90 10.84 6.58
N LEU A 270 -3.46 11.79 5.77
CA LEU A 270 -4.32 12.76 5.10
C LEU A 270 -5.28 12.07 4.11
N PHE A 271 -4.76 11.13 3.31
CA PHE A 271 -5.56 10.38 2.35
C PHE A 271 -6.67 9.56 3.04
N TYR A 272 -6.32 8.79 4.08
CA TYR A 272 -7.28 7.96 4.80
C TYR A 272 -8.36 8.80 5.47
N PHE A 273 -7.96 9.86 6.18
CA PHE A 273 -8.86 10.77 6.84
C PHE A 273 -9.90 11.35 5.89
N LEU A 274 -9.47 12.00 4.82
CA LEU A 274 -10.41 12.68 3.92
C LEU A 274 -11.26 11.73 3.08
N ARG A 275 -10.66 10.67 2.56
CA ARG A 275 -11.43 9.65 1.82
C ARG A 275 -12.56 9.05 2.68
N THR A 276 -12.34 8.91 3.97
CA THR A 276 -13.33 8.32 4.88
C THR A 276 -14.39 9.34 5.28
N MET A 277 -13.98 10.57 5.58
CA MET A 277 -14.91 11.66 5.92
C MET A 277 -15.87 12.01 4.77
N ASP A 278 -15.38 12.09 3.54
CA ASP A 278 -16.19 12.41 2.36
C ASP A 278 -17.17 11.25 1.99
N LYS A 279 -16.80 9.98 2.29
CA LYS A 279 -17.69 8.82 2.10
C LYS A 279 -18.75 8.69 3.20
N GLY A 280 -18.47 9.16 4.40
CA GLY A 280 -19.40 9.16 5.54
C GLY A 280 -20.56 10.13 5.39
N GLY A 281 -20.56 10.95 4.34
CA GLY A 281 -21.62 11.82 3.89
C GLY A 281 -22.02 12.90 4.88
N LYS A 282 -22.07 14.12 4.41
CA LYS A 282 -22.71 15.30 5.00
C LYS A 282 -22.08 15.81 6.32
N MET A 283 -21.10 16.68 6.18
CA MET A 283 -21.13 17.86 7.05
C MET A 283 -22.05 18.91 6.46
#